data_6a3455c24ea54806a0bc258125f719f9
#
_entry.id   6a3455c24ea54806a0bc258125f719f9
#
_cell.length_a   1.000
_cell.length_b   1.000
_cell.length_c   1.000
_cell.angle_alpha   90.00
_cell.angle_beta   90.00
_cell.angle_gamma   90.00
#
_symmetry.space_group_name_H-M   'P 1'
#
loop_
_entity.id
_entity.type
_entity.pdbx_description
1 polymer ?
#
loop_
_entity_poly.entity_id
_entity_poly.type
_entity_poly.pdbx_seq_one_letter_code
_entity_poly.pdbx_strand_id
1 'polypeptide(L)'
;MNVEVLRLKDNGNTTVGVFMLNGVGFCGTIEDEARTVKVQNETCIPTGTFNLSLRNEGGYNQKYLDKYGSDFHKGMLCIWNKPDWILEKDGLTFQYILIHTGNFETSTSGCILPNYGVNYNTMVGSSSASAYRDLYPILRDEILSSPNGQINITINQI
;
A
#
# COMPACT_ATOMS: atom_id res chain seq x y z
N MET A 1 -12.40 -10.52 5.25
CA MET A 1 -10.99 -10.82 4.91
C MET A 1 -10.07 -10.04 5.84
N ASN A 2 -9.05 -10.69 6.35
CA ASN A 2 -8.02 -10.04 7.16
C ASN A 2 -6.87 -9.62 6.24
N VAL A 3 -6.62 -8.32 6.15
CA VAL A 3 -5.59 -7.73 5.28
C VAL A 3 -4.53 -7.09 6.17
N GLU A 4 -3.29 -7.51 6.01
CA GLU A 4 -2.18 -7.05 6.85
C GLU A 4 -0.92 -6.81 6.02
N VAL A 5 -0.17 -5.78 6.39
CA VAL A 5 1.24 -5.63 6.01
C VAL A 5 2.09 -5.84 7.26
N LEU A 6 2.94 -6.85 7.24
CA LEU A 6 3.87 -7.13 8.32
C LEU A 6 5.27 -6.67 7.90
N ARG A 7 5.77 -5.61 8.53
CA ARG A 7 7.11 -5.07 8.26
C ARG A 7 8.16 -5.92 8.94
N LEU A 8 9.17 -6.31 8.20
CA LEU A 8 10.22 -7.24 8.66
C LEU A 8 11.56 -6.56 8.90
N LYS A 9 11.91 -5.55 8.12
CA LYS A 9 13.22 -4.91 8.18
C LYS A 9 13.15 -3.48 7.67
N ASP A 10 13.83 -2.57 8.38
CA ASP A 10 14.02 -1.17 8.00
C ASP A 10 15.52 -0.85 8.12
N ASN A 11 16.14 -0.39 7.04
CA ASN A 11 17.57 -0.06 7.01
C ASN A 11 17.85 1.44 7.12
N GLY A 12 16.83 2.25 7.44
CA GLY A 12 16.94 3.70 7.51
C GLY A 12 16.67 4.42 6.19
N ASN A 13 16.48 3.68 5.09
CA ASN A 13 16.13 4.22 3.77
C ASN A 13 14.91 3.50 3.19
N THR A 14 14.75 2.23 3.48
CA THR A 14 13.71 1.37 2.92
C THR A 14 13.18 0.45 4.00
N THR A 15 11.88 0.22 4.00
CA THR A 15 11.21 -0.79 4.81
C THR A 15 10.71 -1.90 3.90
N VAL A 16 11.04 -3.15 4.22
CA VAL A 16 10.53 -4.33 3.52
C VAL A 16 9.65 -5.18 4.43
N GLY A 17 8.65 -5.79 3.84
CA GLY A 17 7.70 -6.60 4.59
C GLY A 17 6.98 -7.61 3.72
N VAL A 18 5.88 -8.13 4.25
CA VAL A 18 5.02 -9.12 3.60
C VAL A 18 3.58 -8.62 3.62
N PHE A 19 2.92 -8.68 2.47
CA PHE A 19 1.49 -8.49 2.37
C PHE A 19 0.81 -9.81 2.68
N MET A 20 -0.07 -9.83 3.68
CA MET A 20 -0.72 -11.05 4.16
C MET A 20 -2.22 -10.96 3.98
N LEU A 21 -2.82 -12.03 3.49
CA LEU A 21 -4.26 -12.18 3.34
C LEU A 21 -4.72 -13.38 4.18
N ASN A 22 -5.60 -13.13 5.14
CA ASN A 22 -6.10 -14.15 6.07
C ASN A 22 -4.98 -14.94 6.77
N GLY A 23 -3.91 -14.24 7.18
CA GLY A 23 -2.78 -14.84 7.87
C GLY A 23 -1.78 -15.57 6.98
N VAL A 24 -1.95 -15.51 5.66
CA VAL A 24 -1.07 -16.19 4.70
C VAL A 24 -0.32 -15.14 3.87
N GLY A 25 0.99 -15.29 3.76
CA GLY A 25 1.81 -14.40 2.94
C GLY A 25 1.40 -14.47 1.47
N PHE A 26 1.23 -13.30 0.85
CA PHE A 26 0.84 -13.18 -0.56
C PHE A 26 1.99 -12.69 -1.43
N CYS A 27 2.61 -11.59 -1.04
CA CYS A 27 3.76 -11.01 -1.73
C CYS A 27 4.56 -10.15 -0.75
N GLY A 28 5.75 -9.72 -1.17
CA GLY A 28 6.54 -8.77 -0.42
C GLY A 28 6.03 -7.34 -0.56
N THR A 29 6.50 -6.44 0.30
CA THR A 29 6.21 -5.02 0.25
C THR A 29 7.49 -4.19 0.34
N ILE A 30 7.49 -3.06 -0.37
CA ILE A 30 8.50 -2.02 -0.28
C ILE A 30 7.80 -0.74 0.17
N GLU A 31 8.36 -0.07 1.17
CA GLU A 31 7.91 1.23 1.67
C GLU A 31 9.11 2.11 1.99
N ASP A 32 8.86 3.40 2.21
CA ASP A 32 9.85 4.29 2.80
C ASP A 32 10.21 3.86 4.22
N GLU A 33 11.24 4.47 4.79
CA GLU A 33 11.67 4.20 6.17
C GLU A 33 10.70 4.78 7.21
N ALA A 34 10.67 4.20 8.39
CA ALA A 34 9.92 4.70 9.53
C ALA A 34 10.60 5.93 10.15
N ARG A 35 9.82 6.96 10.49
CA ARG A 35 10.28 8.18 11.14
C ARG A 35 9.29 8.65 12.20
N THR A 36 9.79 9.27 13.26
CA THR A 36 8.94 9.91 14.28
C THR A 36 8.53 11.32 13.86
N VAL A 37 9.33 11.97 13.00
CA VAL A 37 9.02 13.25 12.37
C VAL A 37 9.02 13.04 10.86
N LYS A 38 7.92 13.44 10.22
CA LYS A 38 7.74 13.21 8.79
C LYS A 38 8.75 14.00 7.96
N VAL A 39 9.48 13.30 7.11
CA VAL A 39 10.26 13.86 6.02
C VAL A 39 9.49 13.60 4.73
N GLN A 40 9.14 14.64 4.01
CA GLN A 40 8.33 14.53 2.78
C GLN A 40 9.03 13.61 1.77
N ASN A 41 8.27 12.72 1.17
CA ASN A 41 8.70 11.71 0.20
C ASN A 41 9.63 10.61 0.77
N GLU A 42 9.88 10.59 2.09
CA GLU A 42 10.81 9.66 2.72
C GLU A 42 10.28 9.06 4.02
N THR A 43 8.96 8.96 4.18
CA THR A 43 8.38 8.44 5.42
C THR A 43 7.24 7.49 5.13
N CYS A 44 7.31 6.26 5.67
CA CYS A 44 6.19 5.33 5.61
C CYS A 44 5.12 5.69 6.67
N ILE A 45 3.90 5.21 6.46
CA ILE A 45 2.80 5.44 7.41
C ILE A 45 3.06 4.71 8.74
N PRO A 46 2.49 5.21 9.86
CA PRO A 46 2.62 4.53 11.14
C PRO A 46 1.95 3.15 11.15
N THR A 47 2.33 2.32 12.12
CA THR A 47 1.61 1.08 12.41
C THR A 47 0.21 1.40 12.93
N GLY A 48 -0.73 0.51 12.68
CA GLY A 48 -2.12 0.66 13.10
C GLY A 48 -3.10 -0.02 12.15
N THR A 49 -4.37 0.16 12.43
CA THR A 49 -5.46 -0.31 11.57
C THR A 49 -6.15 0.88 10.93
N PHE A 50 -6.27 0.82 9.62
CA PHE A 50 -6.79 1.93 8.80
C PHE A 50 -7.88 1.41 7.87
N ASN A 51 -8.61 2.34 7.25
CA ASN A 51 -9.57 2.04 6.20
C ASN A 51 -8.83 1.83 4.86
N LEU A 52 -9.36 0.95 4.03
CA LEU A 52 -8.89 0.73 2.67
C LEU A 52 -10.11 0.83 1.74
N SER A 53 -10.06 1.75 0.79
CA SER A 53 -11.15 2.02 -0.15
C SER A 53 -10.60 2.29 -1.54
N LEU A 54 -11.49 2.32 -2.53
CA LEU A 54 -11.12 2.63 -3.92
C LEU A 54 -11.33 4.12 -4.18
N ARG A 55 -10.24 4.82 -4.49
CA ARG A 55 -10.27 6.24 -4.88
C ARG A 55 -10.24 6.32 -6.41
N ASN A 56 -11.32 6.82 -7.00
CA ASN A 56 -11.51 6.84 -8.46
C ASN A 56 -11.32 8.22 -9.08
N GLU A 57 -10.38 9.00 -8.58
CA GLU A 57 -10.02 10.32 -9.10
C GLU A 57 -8.52 10.57 -8.95
N GLY A 58 -8.02 11.57 -9.67
CA GLY A 58 -6.61 11.96 -9.67
C GLY A 58 -5.77 11.28 -10.72
N GLY A 59 -4.51 11.71 -10.81
CA GLY A 59 -3.59 11.30 -11.86
C GLY A 59 -3.21 9.82 -11.85
N TYR A 60 -3.00 9.24 -10.67
CA TYR A 60 -2.74 7.81 -10.55
C TYR A 60 -3.92 6.98 -11.02
N ASN A 61 -5.14 7.37 -10.65
CA ASN A 61 -6.35 6.68 -11.09
C ASN A 61 -6.45 6.69 -12.62
N GLN A 62 -6.26 7.84 -13.24
CA GLN A 62 -6.34 7.95 -14.70
C GLN A 62 -5.26 7.10 -15.39
N LYS A 63 -4.03 7.14 -14.87
CA LYS A 63 -2.92 6.35 -15.40
C LYS A 63 -3.21 4.85 -15.35
N TYR A 64 -3.75 4.37 -14.24
CA TYR A 64 -4.04 2.94 -14.08
C TYR A 64 -5.29 2.52 -14.86
N LEU A 65 -6.28 3.40 -14.97
CA LEU A 65 -7.44 3.16 -15.83
C LEU A 65 -7.02 3.01 -17.30
N ASP A 66 -6.14 3.88 -17.78
CA ASP A 66 -5.62 3.82 -19.14
C ASP A 66 -4.81 2.55 -19.39
N LYS A 67 -4.03 2.12 -18.38
CA LYS A 67 -3.16 0.94 -18.50
C LYS A 67 -3.92 -0.38 -18.42
N TYR A 68 -4.85 -0.51 -17.48
CA TYR A 68 -5.49 -1.78 -17.16
C TYR A 68 -6.92 -1.91 -17.70
N GLY A 69 -7.56 -0.81 -18.05
CA GLY A 69 -8.94 -0.81 -18.53
C GLY A 69 -9.97 -0.80 -17.40
N SER A 70 -11.21 -0.44 -17.76
CA SER A 70 -12.30 -0.25 -16.79
C SER A 70 -12.85 -1.56 -16.20
N ASP A 71 -12.63 -2.69 -16.85
CA ASP A 71 -13.04 -3.99 -16.29
C ASP A 71 -12.14 -4.39 -15.11
N PHE A 72 -10.85 -4.12 -15.21
CA PHE A 72 -9.88 -4.39 -14.16
C PHE A 72 -9.88 -3.29 -13.10
N HIS A 73 -9.69 -2.04 -13.51
CA HIS A 73 -9.44 -0.90 -12.63
C HIS A 73 -10.74 -0.21 -12.22
N LYS A 74 -11.04 -0.20 -10.93
CA LYS A 74 -12.23 0.43 -10.32
C LYS A 74 -11.88 1.55 -9.36
N GLY A 75 -10.65 2.02 -9.37
CA GLY A 75 -10.09 3.03 -8.47
C GLY A 75 -8.78 2.57 -7.86
N MET A 76 -8.01 3.50 -7.34
CA MET A 76 -6.77 3.20 -6.62
C MET A 76 -7.07 2.71 -5.21
N LEU A 77 -6.37 1.67 -4.77
CA LEU A 77 -6.40 1.24 -3.38
C LEU A 77 -5.80 2.34 -2.51
N CYS A 78 -6.60 2.96 -1.66
CA CYS A 78 -6.19 4.10 -0.84
C CYS A 78 -6.42 3.82 0.64
N ILE A 79 -5.40 4.09 1.47
CA ILE A 79 -5.40 3.86 2.91
C ILE A 79 -5.65 5.19 3.62
N TRP A 80 -6.65 5.24 4.52
CA TRP A 80 -7.06 6.47 5.14
C TRP A 80 -7.74 6.22 6.49
N ASN A 81 -7.88 7.26 7.31
CA ASN A 81 -8.68 7.20 8.54
C ASN A 81 -9.45 8.49 8.84
N LYS A 82 -9.34 9.50 7.96
CA LYS A 82 -10.08 10.77 8.07
C LYS A 82 -10.64 11.18 6.70
N PRO A 83 -11.69 12.04 6.65
CA PRO A 83 -12.21 12.57 5.39
C PRO A 83 -11.13 13.15 4.50
N ASP A 84 -11.40 13.21 3.20
CA ASP A 84 -10.49 13.70 2.15
C ASP A 84 -9.26 12.83 1.97
N TRP A 85 -9.39 11.51 2.25
CA TRP A 85 -8.33 10.53 2.05
C TRP A 85 -7.09 10.80 2.91
N ILE A 86 -7.28 11.42 4.08
CA ILE A 86 -6.20 11.71 5.03
C ILE A 86 -5.98 10.50 5.94
N LEU A 87 -4.71 10.22 6.22
CA LEU A 87 -4.28 9.29 7.24
C LEU A 87 -3.47 10.06 8.26
N GLU A 88 -3.94 10.08 9.52
CA GLU A 88 -3.25 10.77 10.60
C GLU A 88 -3.14 9.85 11.80
N LYS A 89 -1.91 9.67 12.29
CA LYS A 89 -1.64 8.88 13.49
C LYS A 89 -0.25 9.22 14.04
N ASP A 90 -0.10 9.17 15.36
CA ASP A 90 1.16 9.38 16.08
C ASP A 90 1.84 10.71 15.71
N GLY A 91 1.03 11.74 15.46
CA GLY A 91 1.53 13.07 15.09
C GLY A 91 1.96 13.20 13.63
N LEU A 92 1.79 12.17 12.82
CA LEU A 92 2.11 12.17 11.38
C LEU A 92 0.84 12.27 10.56
N THR A 93 0.86 13.09 9.51
CA THR A 93 -0.27 13.29 8.60
C THR A 93 0.15 13.01 7.17
N PHE A 94 -0.64 12.20 6.48
CA PHE A 94 -0.46 11.84 5.09
C PHE A 94 -1.76 12.05 4.33
N GLN A 95 -1.67 12.17 3.00
CA GLN A 95 -2.83 12.19 2.14
C GLN A 95 -2.54 11.39 0.88
N TYR A 96 -3.56 10.70 0.37
CA TYR A 96 -3.45 9.86 -0.83
C TYR A 96 -2.40 8.76 -0.72
N ILE A 97 -2.44 8.01 0.37
CA ILE A 97 -1.58 6.83 0.55
C ILE A 97 -2.16 5.68 -0.25
N LEU A 98 -1.47 5.29 -1.29
CA LEU A 98 -1.93 4.30 -2.25
C LEU A 98 -1.14 2.99 -2.15
N ILE A 99 -1.74 1.91 -2.60
CA ILE A 99 -1.03 0.69 -2.95
C ILE A 99 -0.86 0.73 -4.47
N HIS A 100 0.38 0.81 -4.94
CA HIS A 100 0.67 0.93 -6.38
C HIS A 100 1.97 0.21 -6.76
N THR A 101 2.32 0.21 -8.02
CA THR A 101 3.51 -0.49 -8.52
C THR A 101 4.80 0.30 -8.29
N GLY A 102 5.90 -0.40 -8.09
CA GLY A 102 7.24 0.15 -7.93
C GLY A 102 8.17 -0.88 -7.29
N ASN A 103 9.45 -0.88 -7.69
CA ASN A 103 10.43 -1.82 -7.18
C ASN A 103 11.40 -1.21 -6.16
N PHE A 104 11.38 0.11 -6.00
CA PHE A 104 12.31 0.86 -5.15
C PHE A 104 11.54 1.79 -4.23
N GLU A 105 12.09 2.09 -3.05
CA GLU A 105 11.51 3.09 -2.13
C GLU A 105 11.39 4.47 -2.79
N THR A 106 12.30 4.80 -3.71
CA THR A 106 12.24 6.07 -4.45
C THR A 106 11.03 6.16 -5.39
N SER A 107 10.33 5.06 -5.63
CA SER A 107 9.10 5.03 -6.41
C SER A 107 7.86 5.43 -5.61
N THR A 108 8.01 5.78 -4.34
CA THR A 108 6.88 6.07 -3.45
C THR A 108 7.14 7.27 -2.53
N SER A 109 6.05 7.83 -2.01
CA SER A 109 6.04 8.88 -0.97
C SER A 109 5.10 8.44 0.14
N GLY A 110 5.46 7.39 0.86
CA GLY A 110 4.66 6.79 1.92
C GLY A 110 3.69 5.71 1.44
N CYS A 111 3.56 5.48 0.16
CA CYS A 111 2.72 4.43 -0.40
C CYS A 111 3.34 3.04 -0.23
N ILE A 112 2.53 2.01 -0.41
CA ILE A 112 2.96 0.62 -0.28
C ILE A 112 3.09 -0.01 -1.66
N LEU A 113 4.25 -0.60 -1.92
CA LEU A 113 4.59 -1.21 -3.21
C LEU A 113 4.61 -2.73 -3.09
N PRO A 114 3.61 -3.46 -3.64
CA PRO A 114 3.66 -4.92 -3.65
C PRO A 114 4.72 -5.41 -4.63
N ASN A 115 5.44 -6.46 -4.25
CA ASN A 115 6.50 -7.09 -5.05
C ASN A 115 6.57 -8.58 -4.75
N TYR A 116 6.59 -9.43 -5.78
CA TYR A 116 6.78 -10.86 -5.54
C TYR A 116 8.19 -11.18 -5.05
N GLY A 117 9.19 -10.52 -5.62
CA GLY A 117 10.57 -10.68 -5.20
C GLY A 117 11.02 -9.49 -4.36
N VAL A 118 11.58 -9.76 -3.18
CA VAL A 118 12.22 -8.75 -2.34
C VAL A 118 13.59 -9.27 -1.94
N ASN A 119 14.63 -8.50 -2.25
CA ASN A 119 15.99 -8.81 -1.79
C ASN A 119 16.23 -8.12 -0.45
N TYR A 120 16.33 -8.90 0.62
CA TYR A 120 16.47 -8.36 1.97
C TYR A 120 17.86 -7.75 2.26
N ASN A 121 18.85 -8.00 1.39
CA ASN A 121 20.17 -7.37 1.52
C ASN A 121 20.22 -6.00 0.84
N THR A 122 19.72 -5.93 -0.40
CA THR A 122 19.71 -4.67 -1.17
C THR A 122 18.46 -3.83 -0.91
N MET A 123 17.44 -4.40 -0.29
CA MET A 123 16.15 -3.76 -0.01
C MET A 123 15.42 -3.31 -1.29
N VAL A 124 15.61 -4.04 -2.37
CA VAL A 124 15.01 -3.77 -3.68
C VAL A 124 14.02 -4.87 -4.03
N GLY A 125 12.90 -4.46 -4.62
CA GLY A 125 11.88 -5.36 -5.11
C GLY A 125 12.07 -5.74 -6.57
N SER A 126 11.35 -6.76 -6.98
CA SER A 126 11.22 -7.17 -8.37
C SER A 126 9.81 -7.71 -8.63
N SER A 127 9.37 -7.66 -9.88
CA SER A 127 8.04 -8.17 -10.28
C SER A 127 6.86 -7.47 -9.58
N SER A 128 6.96 -6.15 -9.36
CA SER A 128 5.89 -5.38 -8.74
C SER A 128 4.61 -5.38 -9.60
N ALA A 129 4.73 -5.26 -10.90
CA ALA A 129 3.59 -5.28 -11.81
C ALA A 129 2.80 -6.60 -11.72
N SER A 130 3.50 -7.74 -11.65
CA SER A 130 2.86 -9.05 -11.50
C SER A 130 2.18 -9.20 -10.15
N ALA A 131 2.83 -8.79 -9.08
CA ALA A 131 2.25 -8.81 -7.73
C ALA A 131 1.01 -7.93 -7.65
N TYR A 132 1.07 -6.74 -8.19
CA TYR A 132 -0.08 -5.81 -8.22
C TYR A 132 -1.24 -6.39 -9.02
N ARG A 133 -0.97 -6.97 -10.18
CA ARG A 133 -2.01 -7.57 -11.03
C ARG A 133 -2.74 -8.70 -10.35
N ASP A 134 -2.05 -9.46 -9.49
CA ASP A 134 -2.67 -10.57 -8.75
C ASP A 134 -3.34 -10.09 -7.45
N LEU A 135 -2.77 -9.12 -6.76
CA LEU A 135 -3.30 -8.60 -5.48
C LEU A 135 -4.52 -7.71 -5.68
N TYR A 136 -4.46 -6.80 -6.63
CA TYR A 136 -5.48 -5.76 -6.81
C TYR A 136 -6.90 -6.33 -6.98
N PRO A 137 -7.16 -7.33 -7.85
CA PRO A 137 -8.52 -7.85 -8.01
C PRO A 137 -9.10 -8.43 -6.72
N ILE A 138 -8.26 -9.03 -5.88
CA ILE A 138 -8.71 -9.63 -4.60
C ILE A 138 -9.20 -8.53 -3.66
N LEU A 139 -8.42 -7.48 -3.48
CA LEU A 139 -8.78 -6.37 -2.60
C LEU A 139 -9.92 -5.54 -3.18
N ARG A 140 -9.89 -5.27 -4.49
CA ARG A 140 -10.97 -4.58 -5.19
C ARG A 140 -12.32 -5.26 -4.95
N ASP A 141 -12.38 -6.57 -5.15
CA ASP A 141 -13.64 -7.30 -5.03
C ASP A 141 -14.15 -7.33 -3.59
N GLU A 142 -13.27 -7.44 -2.61
CA GLU A 142 -13.62 -7.33 -1.19
C GLU A 142 -14.22 -5.95 -0.86
N ILE A 143 -13.59 -4.90 -1.36
CA ILE A 143 -14.07 -3.53 -1.15
C ILE A 143 -15.44 -3.32 -1.81
N LEU A 144 -15.58 -3.74 -3.06
CA LEU A 144 -16.82 -3.56 -3.81
C LEU A 144 -17.98 -4.35 -3.21
N SER A 145 -17.71 -5.48 -2.56
CA SER A 145 -18.75 -6.29 -1.90
C SER A 145 -19.05 -5.86 -0.47
N SER A 146 -18.27 -4.92 0.09
CA SER A 146 -18.53 -4.41 1.43
C SER A 146 -19.67 -3.38 1.43
N PRO A 147 -20.46 -3.27 2.53
CA PRO A 147 -21.63 -2.37 2.57
C PRO A 147 -21.29 -0.90 2.35
N ASN A 148 -20.12 -0.43 2.79
CA ASN A 148 -19.74 0.98 2.75
C ASN A 148 -18.61 1.26 1.75
N GLY A 149 -18.23 0.28 0.91
CA GLY A 149 -17.12 0.44 -0.01
C GLY A 149 -15.78 0.57 0.70
N GLN A 150 -15.65 -0.06 1.87
CA GLN A 150 -14.40 -0.02 2.63
C GLN A 150 -14.18 -1.31 3.41
N ILE A 151 -12.91 -1.67 3.54
CA ILE A 151 -12.44 -2.75 4.42
C ILE A 151 -11.33 -2.19 5.30
N ASN A 152 -10.78 -2.99 6.21
CA ASN A 152 -9.66 -2.59 7.05
C ASN A 152 -8.35 -3.20 6.57
N ILE A 153 -7.26 -2.45 6.77
CA ILE A 153 -5.90 -2.94 6.60
C ILE A 153 -5.12 -2.64 7.87
N THR A 154 -4.36 -3.63 8.35
CA THR A 154 -3.52 -3.48 9.54
C THR A 154 -2.06 -3.46 9.13
N ILE A 155 -1.33 -2.46 9.62
CA ILE A 155 0.10 -2.33 9.42
C ILE A 155 0.78 -2.68 10.73
N ASN A 156 1.52 -3.77 10.73
CA ASN A 156 2.26 -4.26 11.89
C ASN A 156 3.76 -4.28 11.60
N GLN A 157 4.55 -4.36 12.67
CA GLN A 157 6.00 -4.49 12.60
C GLN A 157 6.47 -5.54 13.59
N ILE A 158 7.41 -6.36 13.18
CA ILE A 158 8.06 -7.33 14.05
C ILE A 158 8.84 -6.62 15.15
#